data_81bb2e3aaa45a5c1ba58b26165a04dc7
#
_entry.id   81bb2e3aaa45a5c1ba58b26165a04dc7
#
_cell.length_a   1.000
_cell.length_b   1.000
_cell.length_c   1.000
_cell.angle_alpha   90.00
_cell.angle_beta   90.00
_cell.angle_gamma   90.00
#
_symmetry.space_group_name_H-M   'P 1'
#
loop_
_entity.id
_entity.type
_entity.pdbx_description
1 polymer ?
#
loop_
_entity_poly.entity_id
_entity_poly.type
_entity_poly.pdbx_seq_one_letter_code
_entity_poly.pdbx_strand_id
1 'polypeptide(L)'
;MGYLSKFIGVIAAVMLLSATMVGAEEKDPLKPRVPPDQIAEAKAMKNPVANTPENVAKGKALFEGKGTCFNCHGKEGKGDGPAGAILNPSPRNFTNCKFHKKRKDGELFWVIKNGSAGTGMVSLIPAAITEEEAWTIINYERSFCKGE
;
A
#
# COMPACT_ATOMS: atom_id res chain seq x y z
N MET A 1 -8.60 -64.42 -43.11
CA MET A 1 -7.90 -64.31 -41.81
C MET A 1 -7.47 -62.84 -41.68
N GLY A 2 -8.26 -62.06 -40.98
CA GLY A 2 -8.04 -60.63 -40.85
C GLY A 2 -7.57 -60.31 -39.44
N TYR A 3 -6.45 -59.63 -39.31
CA TYR A 3 -5.99 -59.09 -38.03
C TYR A 3 -6.49 -57.66 -37.91
N LEU A 4 -7.43 -57.48 -36.97
CA LEU A 4 -7.94 -56.18 -36.60
C LEU A 4 -7.00 -55.58 -35.55
N SER A 5 -6.16 -54.63 -35.95
CA SER A 5 -5.30 -53.90 -35.02
C SER A 5 -6.11 -52.81 -34.31
N LYS A 6 -6.28 -52.96 -33.01
CA LYS A 6 -6.91 -51.93 -32.15
C LYS A 6 -5.89 -50.89 -31.80
N PHE A 7 -6.02 -49.69 -32.41
CA PHE A 7 -5.30 -48.49 -31.92
C PHE A 7 -6.04 -47.95 -30.69
N ILE A 8 -5.45 -48.14 -29.54
CA ILE A 8 -5.88 -47.48 -28.32
C ILE A 8 -5.21 -46.10 -28.30
N GLY A 9 -5.98 -45.07 -28.58
CA GLY A 9 -5.53 -43.70 -28.48
C GLY A 9 -5.55 -43.27 -26.99
N VAL A 10 -4.35 -43.07 -26.44
CA VAL A 10 -4.18 -42.45 -25.12
C VAL A 10 -4.33 -40.95 -25.29
N ILE A 11 -5.45 -40.40 -24.92
CA ILE A 11 -5.66 -38.96 -24.84
C ILE A 11 -5.06 -38.50 -23.50
N ALA A 12 -3.84 -37.94 -23.52
CA ALA A 12 -3.24 -37.28 -22.38
C ALA A 12 -3.94 -35.93 -22.20
N ALA A 13 -4.86 -35.87 -21.24
CA ALA A 13 -5.45 -34.60 -20.81
C ALA A 13 -4.41 -33.81 -20.01
N VAL A 14 -3.78 -32.83 -20.68
CA VAL A 14 -2.92 -31.84 -20.01
C VAL A 14 -3.83 -30.88 -19.23
N MET A 15 -4.00 -31.13 -17.92
CA MET A 15 -4.60 -30.14 -17.01
C MET A 15 -3.61 -28.99 -16.83
N LEU A 16 -3.87 -27.88 -17.52
CA LEU A 16 -3.26 -26.59 -17.24
C LEU A 16 -3.80 -26.12 -15.88
N LEU A 17 -3.03 -26.34 -14.82
CA LEU A 17 -3.22 -25.64 -13.55
C LEU A 17 -2.86 -24.18 -13.77
N SER A 18 -3.83 -23.34 -14.10
CA SER A 18 -3.74 -21.91 -13.98
C SER A 18 -3.66 -21.57 -12.48
N ALA A 19 -2.45 -21.39 -11.96
CA ALA A 19 -2.24 -20.82 -10.65
C ALA A 19 -2.73 -19.37 -10.70
N THR A 20 -3.96 -19.14 -10.26
CA THR A 20 -4.45 -17.79 -9.97
C THR A 20 -3.60 -17.26 -8.80
N MET A 21 -2.72 -16.32 -9.09
CA MET A 21 -2.06 -15.50 -8.07
C MET A 21 -3.17 -14.76 -7.33
N VAL A 22 -3.60 -15.31 -6.20
CA VAL A 22 -4.49 -14.61 -5.26
C VAL A 22 -3.60 -13.58 -4.59
N GLY A 23 -3.47 -12.41 -5.20
CA GLY A 23 -2.94 -11.23 -4.52
C GLY A 23 -3.81 -10.98 -3.29
N ALA A 24 -3.19 -10.78 -2.12
CA ALA A 24 -3.93 -10.44 -0.91
C ALA A 24 -4.67 -9.11 -1.16
N GLU A 25 -5.99 -9.19 -1.37
CA GLU A 25 -6.82 -8.01 -1.59
C GLU A 25 -6.92 -7.20 -0.30
N GLU A 26 -6.71 -5.89 -0.40
CA GLU A 26 -6.86 -4.98 0.74
C GLU A 26 -8.30 -5.02 1.26
N LYS A 27 -8.52 -5.66 2.41
CA LYS A 27 -9.82 -5.71 3.09
C LYS A 27 -10.30 -4.30 3.41
N ASP A 28 -11.24 -3.76 2.67
CA ASP A 28 -11.80 -2.41 2.82
C ASP A 28 -10.72 -1.29 2.74
N PRO A 29 -10.30 -0.92 1.51
CA PRO A 29 -9.30 0.12 1.28
C PRO A 29 -9.69 1.50 1.82
N LEU A 30 -10.96 1.71 2.15
CA LEU A 30 -11.47 2.98 2.67
C LEU A 30 -11.69 2.99 4.19
N LYS A 31 -11.45 1.87 4.88
CA LYS A 31 -11.59 1.82 6.35
C LYS A 31 -10.57 2.74 7.03
N PRO A 32 -10.98 3.61 7.97
CA PRO A 32 -10.06 4.39 8.79
C PRO A 32 -9.13 3.47 9.59
N ARG A 33 -7.87 3.90 9.74
CA ARG A 33 -6.90 3.21 10.60
C ARG A 33 -6.63 3.96 11.90
N VAL A 34 -7.13 5.19 11.99
CA VAL A 34 -7.14 5.97 13.25
C VAL A 34 -8.29 5.45 14.12
N PRO A 35 -8.08 5.23 15.43
CA PRO A 35 -9.13 4.86 16.37
C PRO A 35 -10.29 5.85 16.37
N PRO A 36 -11.54 5.39 16.59
CA PRO A 36 -12.73 6.25 16.50
C PRO A 36 -12.68 7.47 17.42
N ASP A 37 -12.13 7.32 18.61
CA ASP A 37 -11.96 8.37 19.63
C ASP A 37 -10.91 9.43 19.25
N GLN A 38 -9.96 9.11 18.37
CA GLN A 38 -8.88 10.00 17.94
C GLN A 38 -9.07 10.54 16.52
N ILE A 39 -10.08 10.06 15.79
CA ILE A 39 -10.25 10.39 14.37
C ILE A 39 -10.59 11.87 14.15
N ALA A 40 -11.31 12.51 15.07
CA ALA A 40 -11.66 13.92 14.97
C ALA A 40 -10.42 14.80 15.10
N GLU A 41 -9.57 14.53 16.07
CA GLU A 41 -8.31 15.22 16.29
C GLU A 41 -7.36 15.00 15.11
N ALA A 42 -7.19 13.75 14.67
CA ALA A 42 -6.37 13.44 13.52
C ALA A 42 -6.82 14.19 12.26
N LYS A 43 -8.12 14.28 11.99
CA LYS A 43 -8.65 15.05 10.85
C LYS A 43 -8.43 16.55 10.95
N ALA A 44 -8.36 17.09 12.16
CA ALA A 44 -8.14 18.52 12.39
C ALA A 44 -6.69 18.94 12.09
N MET A 45 -5.73 18.03 12.23
CA MET A 45 -4.33 18.31 11.93
C MET A 45 -4.15 18.67 10.45
N LYS A 46 -3.36 19.71 10.21
CA LYS A 46 -3.01 20.19 8.86
C LYS A 46 -1.54 19.92 8.60
N ASN A 47 -1.22 19.57 7.37
CA ASN A 47 0.17 19.43 6.96
C ASN A 47 0.84 20.83 7.00
N PRO A 48 1.86 21.04 7.86
CA PRO A 48 2.58 22.32 7.91
C PRO A 48 3.56 22.49 6.76
N VAL A 49 3.91 21.39 6.06
CA VAL A 49 4.85 21.42 4.94
C VAL A 49 4.09 21.70 3.65
N ALA A 50 4.42 22.81 2.99
CA ALA A 50 3.78 23.19 1.74
C ALA A 50 3.91 22.10 0.66
N ASN A 51 2.83 21.84 -0.07
CA ASN A 51 2.85 20.88 -1.18
C ASN A 51 3.44 21.53 -2.45
N THR A 52 4.76 21.60 -2.50
CA THR A 52 5.52 22.13 -3.65
C THR A 52 6.23 20.97 -4.38
N PRO A 53 6.57 21.12 -5.67
CA PRO A 53 7.35 20.12 -6.39
C PRO A 53 8.64 19.71 -5.67
N GLU A 54 9.31 20.67 -5.03
CA GLU A 54 10.51 20.44 -4.24
C GLU A 54 10.23 19.53 -3.02
N ASN A 55 9.18 19.85 -2.24
CA ASN A 55 8.82 19.05 -1.09
C ASN A 55 8.29 17.67 -1.48
N VAL A 56 7.61 17.53 -2.61
CA VAL A 56 7.22 16.24 -3.17
C VAL A 56 8.46 15.41 -3.53
N ALA A 57 9.49 16.03 -4.14
CA ALA A 57 10.74 15.35 -4.45
C ALA A 57 11.51 14.93 -3.18
N LYS A 58 11.55 15.77 -2.15
CA LYS A 58 12.10 15.41 -0.83
C LYS A 58 11.31 14.27 -0.20
N GLY A 59 9.98 14.30 -0.27
CA GLY A 59 9.11 13.24 0.22
C GLY A 59 9.38 11.91 -0.47
N LYS A 60 9.60 11.93 -1.79
CA LYS A 60 10.02 10.74 -2.55
C LYS A 60 11.33 10.16 -2.03
N ALA A 61 12.35 11.00 -1.84
CA ALA A 61 13.65 10.56 -1.34
C ALA A 61 13.54 9.95 0.07
N LEU A 62 12.69 10.51 0.93
CA LEU A 62 12.42 9.97 2.28
C LEU A 62 11.64 8.65 2.22
N PHE A 63 10.62 8.56 1.37
CA PHE A 63 9.80 7.37 1.16
C PHE A 63 10.62 6.17 0.67
N GLU A 64 11.54 6.42 -0.28
CA GLU A 64 12.42 5.39 -0.85
C GLU A 64 13.70 5.17 -0.02
N GLY A 65 14.08 6.12 0.80
CA GLY A 65 15.31 6.10 1.62
C GLY A 65 15.03 5.83 3.09
N LYS A 66 15.24 6.84 3.92
CA LYS A 66 15.20 6.78 5.39
C LYS A 66 13.90 6.20 5.94
N GLY A 67 12.75 6.52 5.36
CA GLY A 67 11.44 6.01 5.78
C GLY A 67 11.17 4.56 5.38
N THR A 68 11.91 4.03 4.41
CA THR A 68 11.77 2.65 3.88
C THR A 68 10.35 2.24 3.49
N CYS A 69 9.46 3.21 3.25
CA CYS A 69 8.03 2.99 3.00
C CYS A 69 7.78 2.10 1.78
N PHE A 70 8.66 2.23 0.75
CA PHE A 70 8.58 1.46 -0.48
C PHE A 70 8.69 -0.05 -0.27
N ASN A 71 9.31 -0.50 0.83
CA ASN A 71 9.45 -1.93 1.11
C ASN A 71 8.08 -2.63 1.26
N CYS A 72 7.10 -1.93 1.81
CA CYS A 72 5.74 -2.44 1.94
C CYS A 72 4.80 -1.84 0.88
N HIS A 73 4.87 -0.51 0.68
CA HIS A 73 3.92 0.20 -0.19
C HIS A 73 4.29 0.18 -1.67
N GLY A 74 5.49 -0.32 -2.04
CA GLY A 74 6.00 -0.29 -3.41
C GLY A 74 6.48 1.11 -3.83
N LYS A 75 7.39 1.19 -4.80
CA LYS A 75 7.88 2.48 -5.31
C LYS A 75 6.80 3.31 -5.99
N GLU A 76 5.81 2.63 -6.56
CA GLU A 76 4.64 3.25 -7.20
C GLU A 76 3.45 3.42 -6.26
N GLY A 77 3.60 3.11 -4.98
CA GLY A 77 2.57 3.26 -3.96
C GLY A 77 1.39 2.29 -4.08
N LYS A 78 1.53 1.19 -4.82
CA LYS A 78 0.44 0.21 -5.07
C LYS A 78 0.17 -0.75 -3.92
N GLY A 79 1.01 -0.75 -2.87
CA GLY A 79 0.93 -1.73 -1.78
C GLY A 79 1.61 -3.06 -2.11
N ASP A 80 2.40 -3.11 -3.17
CA ASP A 80 3.03 -4.28 -3.78
C ASP A 80 4.54 -4.36 -3.51
N GLY A 81 5.00 -3.68 -2.48
CA GLY A 81 6.41 -3.74 -2.07
C GLY A 81 6.82 -5.15 -1.63
N PRO A 82 8.12 -5.49 -1.72
CA PRO A 82 8.60 -6.85 -1.47
C PRO A 82 8.25 -7.38 -0.07
N ALA A 83 8.24 -6.53 0.95
CA ALA A 83 7.80 -6.92 2.29
C ALA A 83 6.27 -6.88 2.44
N GLY A 84 5.55 -6.21 1.53
CA GLY A 84 4.10 -6.10 1.54
C GLY A 84 3.38 -7.40 1.17
N ALA A 85 4.01 -8.22 0.34
CA ALA A 85 3.41 -9.43 -0.22
C ALA A 85 2.96 -10.47 0.82
N ILE A 86 3.61 -10.48 2.00
CA ILE A 86 3.32 -11.42 3.10
C ILE A 86 2.42 -10.81 4.18
N LEU A 87 2.03 -9.55 4.06
CA LEU A 87 1.24 -8.86 5.07
C LEU A 87 -0.27 -9.08 4.87
N ASN A 88 -0.98 -9.31 5.97
CA ASN A 88 -2.44 -9.40 5.99
C ASN A 88 -2.99 -8.53 7.15
N PRO A 89 -3.71 -7.45 6.87
CA PRO A 89 -4.08 -6.97 5.52
C PRO A 89 -2.88 -6.44 4.73
N SER A 90 -3.05 -6.41 3.41
CA SER A 90 -2.06 -5.82 2.50
C SER A 90 -1.81 -4.34 2.83
N PRO A 91 -0.61 -3.81 2.52
CA PRO A 91 -0.33 -2.39 2.65
C PRO A 91 -1.30 -1.54 1.83
N ARG A 92 -1.57 -0.33 2.31
CA ARG A 92 -2.45 0.63 1.63
C ARG A 92 -1.93 0.94 0.22
N ASN A 93 -2.85 0.85 -0.75
CA ASN A 93 -2.61 1.30 -2.12
C ASN A 93 -2.87 2.81 -2.22
N PHE A 94 -1.80 3.59 -2.37
CA PHE A 94 -1.86 5.06 -2.49
C PHE A 94 -2.27 5.54 -3.89
N THR A 95 -2.37 4.67 -4.89
CA THR A 95 -2.92 5.07 -6.20
C THR A 95 -4.45 5.13 -6.19
N ASN A 96 -5.10 4.69 -5.10
CA ASN A 96 -6.54 4.77 -4.94
C ASN A 96 -6.98 6.20 -4.60
N CYS A 97 -7.45 6.95 -5.59
CA CYS A 97 -7.89 8.35 -5.41
C CYS A 97 -9.10 8.50 -4.47
N LYS A 98 -9.97 7.50 -4.36
CA LYS A 98 -11.08 7.51 -3.39
C LYS A 98 -10.55 7.52 -1.95
N PHE A 99 -9.45 6.81 -1.69
CA PHE A 99 -8.76 6.86 -0.42
C PHE A 99 -8.27 8.27 -0.10
N HIS A 100 -7.57 8.93 -1.03
CA HIS A 100 -7.07 10.30 -0.85
C HIS A 100 -8.18 11.33 -0.66
N LYS A 101 -9.32 11.19 -1.34
CA LYS A 101 -10.49 12.06 -1.13
C LYS A 101 -11.09 11.89 0.27
N LYS A 102 -11.09 10.66 0.81
CA LYS A 102 -11.67 10.34 2.11
C LYS A 102 -10.75 10.60 3.30
N ARG A 103 -9.45 10.39 3.17
CA ARG A 103 -8.47 10.53 4.26
C ARG A 103 -7.84 11.91 4.24
N LYS A 104 -7.81 12.56 5.41
CA LYS A 104 -7.12 13.83 5.60
C LYS A 104 -5.63 13.59 5.91
N ASP A 105 -4.78 14.57 5.65
CA ASP A 105 -3.33 14.46 5.89
C ASP A 105 -3.01 14.09 7.33
N GLY A 106 -3.73 14.66 8.28
CA GLY A 106 -3.54 14.33 9.70
C GLY A 106 -3.90 12.88 10.04
N GLU A 107 -4.83 12.23 9.31
CA GLU A 107 -5.10 10.80 9.49
C GLU A 107 -3.90 9.96 8.98
N LEU A 108 -3.25 10.37 7.88
CA LEU A 108 -2.04 9.73 7.37
C LEU A 108 -0.87 9.91 8.34
N PHE A 109 -0.69 11.16 8.81
CA PHE A 109 0.32 11.48 9.80
C PHE A 109 0.14 10.66 11.09
N TRP A 110 -1.10 10.56 11.58
CA TRP A 110 -1.40 9.76 12.77
C TRP A 110 -0.94 8.31 12.61
N VAL A 111 -1.21 7.71 11.43
CA VAL A 111 -0.80 6.32 11.14
C VAL A 111 0.71 6.18 11.06
N ILE A 112 1.41 7.12 10.44
CA ILE A 112 2.88 7.11 10.39
C ILE A 112 3.48 7.23 11.79
N LYS A 113 2.88 8.07 12.64
CA LYS A 113 3.35 8.32 14.01
C LYS A 113 3.07 7.16 14.95
N ASN A 114 1.89 6.55 14.87
CA ASN A 114 1.43 5.57 15.86
C ASN A 114 1.39 4.13 15.35
N GLY A 115 1.58 3.96 14.04
CA GLY A 115 1.33 2.68 13.39
C GLY A 115 -0.17 2.40 13.18
N SER A 116 -0.49 1.18 12.81
CA SER A 116 -1.87 0.71 12.60
C SER A 116 -2.06 -0.65 13.25
N ALA A 117 -2.71 -0.69 14.39
CA ALA A 117 -2.95 -1.91 15.16
C ALA A 117 -3.59 -3.02 14.30
N GLY A 118 -3.11 -4.25 14.44
CA GLY A 118 -3.58 -5.42 13.69
C GLY A 118 -3.12 -5.45 12.23
N THR A 119 -2.08 -4.68 11.88
CA THR A 119 -1.45 -4.65 10.55
C THR A 119 0.07 -4.65 10.66
N GLY A 120 0.76 -4.78 9.52
CA GLY A 120 2.22 -4.66 9.47
C GLY A 120 2.74 -3.20 9.51
N MET A 121 1.85 -2.19 9.54
CA MET A 121 2.28 -0.79 9.62
C MET A 121 2.68 -0.43 11.04
N VAL A 122 3.97 -0.30 11.27
CA VAL A 122 4.56 0.08 12.56
C VAL A 122 4.68 1.60 12.72
N SER A 123 4.86 2.08 13.96
CA SER A 123 5.23 3.46 14.22
C SER A 123 6.63 3.77 13.68
N LEU A 124 6.78 4.89 12.97
CA LEU A 124 8.06 5.34 12.41
C LEU A 124 8.65 6.54 13.15
N ILE A 125 7.85 7.24 13.94
CA ILE A 125 8.28 8.42 14.69
C ILE A 125 8.44 8.05 16.18
N PRO A 126 9.54 8.43 16.81
CA PRO A 126 10.72 9.13 16.30
C PRO A 126 11.82 8.19 15.79
N ALA A 127 11.60 6.87 15.80
CA ALA A 127 12.67 5.88 15.64
C ALA A 127 13.34 5.92 14.25
N ALA A 128 12.59 6.14 13.21
CA ALA A 128 13.09 6.14 11.82
C ALA A 128 13.10 7.55 11.22
N ILE A 129 12.06 8.34 11.44
CA ILE A 129 11.87 9.66 10.84
C ILE A 129 11.35 10.66 11.86
N THR A 130 11.52 11.96 11.55
CA THR A 130 10.93 13.06 12.32
C THR A 130 9.48 13.35 11.91
N GLU A 131 8.76 14.16 12.68
CA GLU A 131 7.41 14.61 12.32
C GLU A 131 7.41 15.41 11.02
N GLU A 132 8.38 16.31 10.82
CA GLU A 132 8.51 17.09 9.58
C GLU A 132 8.76 16.20 8.36
N GLU A 133 9.61 15.18 8.51
CA GLU A 133 9.85 14.20 7.45
C GLU A 133 8.60 13.41 7.12
N ALA A 134 7.79 13.06 8.11
CA ALA A 134 6.51 12.37 7.89
C ALA A 134 5.52 13.25 7.10
N TRP A 135 5.41 14.53 7.46
CA TRP A 135 4.57 15.48 6.71
C TRP A 135 5.07 15.67 5.28
N THR A 136 6.39 15.67 5.08
CA THR A 136 7.02 15.75 3.76
C THR A 136 6.72 14.49 2.93
N ILE A 137 6.76 13.31 3.54
CA ILE A 137 6.38 12.03 2.90
C ILE A 137 4.92 12.07 2.46
N ILE A 138 4.00 12.62 3.26
CA ILE A 138 2.58 12.72 2.93
C ILE A 138 2.35 13.53 1.64
N ASN A 139 3.12 14.60 1.40
CA ASN A 139 3.05 15.32 0.14
C ASN A 139 3.37 14.41 -1.06
N TYR A 140 4.35 13.52 -0.93
CA TYR A 140 4.66 12.54 -1.96
C TYR A 140 3.57 11.46 -2.08
N GLU A 141 3.04 10.93 -0.97
CA GLU A 141 1.92 9.98 -1.00
C GLU A 141 0.72 10.54 -1.75
N ARG A 142 0.41 11.83 -1.59
CA ARG A 142 -0.66 12.50 -2.33
C ARG A 142 -0.43 12.54 -3.83
N SER A 143 0.82 12.56 -4.27
CA SER A 143 1.18 12.60 -5.69
C SER A 143 0.94 11.28 -6.44
N PHE A 144 0.71 10.17 -5.75
CA PHE A 144 0.37 8.91 -6.39
C PHE A 144 -1.04 8.90 -6.99
N CYS A 145 -1.95 9.70 -6.47
CA CYS A 145 -3.25 9.93 -7.09
C CYS A 145 -3.12 11.01 -8.16
N LYS A 146 -2.89 10.58 -9.38
CA LYS A 146 -2.93 11.46 -10.55
C LYS A 146 -4.39 11.62 -10.93
N GLY A 147 -5.03 12.69 -10.49
CA GLY A 147 -6.45 12.96 -10.60
C GLY A 147 -7.20 12.31 -11.77
N GLU A 148 -8.39 11.76 -11.46
CA GLU A 148 -9.43 11.47 -12.44
C GLU A 148 -10.14 12.76 -12.83
#